data_ef1607020829b1bb6e89292993910b03
#
_entry.id   ef1607020829b1bb6e89292993910b03
#
_cell.length_a   1.000
_cell.length_b   1.000
_cell.length_c   1.000
_cell.angle_alpha   90.00
_cell.angle_beta   90.00
_cell.angle_gamma   90.00
#
_symmetry.space_group_name_H-M   'P 1'
#
loop_
_entity.id
_entity.type
_entity.pdbx_description
1 polymer ?
#
loop_
_entity_poly.entity_id
_entity_poly.type
_entity_poly.pdbx_seq_one_letter_code
_entity_poly.pdbx_strand_id
1 'polypeptide(L)'
;MKIAALALGALALAAPSAQAAENLNAAGASFPAPIYQKWFQDYAAKTGNQVNYQAVGSGAGVRQYKAGTTDFGASDKAVSDKKLAGISREMVQIPMTGGAIAVAYNKPGCDLKLSQVELTKVFYGRINNWS
;
A
#
# COMPACT_ATOMS: atom_id res chain seq x y z
N MET A 1 56.56 -17.09 -50.25
CA MET A 1 55.74 -16.05 -49.58
C MET A 1 54.66 -16.74 -48.77
N LYS A 2 54.74 -16.74 -47.43
CA LYS A 2 53.74 -17.34 -46.53
C LYS A 2 52.98 -16.18 -45.89
N ILE A 3 51.69 -16.12 -46.18
CA ILE A 3 50.78 -15.12 -45.60
C ILE A 3 50.20 -15.76 -44.31
N ALA A 4 50.56 -15.18 -43.16
CA ALA A 4 49.99 -15.56 -41.88
C ALA A 4 48.71 -14.76 -41.68
N ALA A 5 47.56 -15.45 -41.57
CA ALA A 5 46.29 -14.87 -41.21
C ALA A 5 46.19 -14.71 -39.69
N LEU A 6 46.15 -13.45 -39.22
CA LEU A 6 45.81 -13.15 -37.80
C LEU A 6 44.28 -13.26 -37.62
N ALA A 7 43.85 -14.25 -36.85
CA ALA A 7 42.48 -14.31 -36.39
C ALA A 7 42.31 -13.40 -35.14
N LEU A 8 41.66 -12.26 -35.29
CA LEU A 8 41.20 -11.43 -34.17
C LEU A 8 39.95 -12.10 -33.54
N GLY A 9 40.13 -12.74 -32.41
CA GLY A 9 39.03 -13.22 -31.59
C GLY A 9 38.29 -12.03 -30.93
N ALA A 10 37.07 -11.77 -31.36
CA ALA A 10 36.18 -10.81 -30.70
C ALA A 10 35.71 -11.42 -29.37
N LEU A 11 36.26 -10.98 -28.25
CA LEU A 11 35.78 -11.27 -26.91
C LEU A 11 34.54 -10.39 -26.66
N ALA A 12 33.35 -10.94 -26.90
CA ALA A 12 32.10 -10.27 -26.54
C ALA A 12 32.01 -10.21 -25.01
N LEU A 13 32.31 -9.05 -24.43
CA LEU A 13 32.02 -8.73 -23.03
C LEU A 13 30.48 -8.71 -22.87
N ALA A 14 29.91 -9.79 -22.31
CA ALA A 14 28.55 -9.80 -21.82
C ALA A 14 28.48 -8.83 -20.63
N ALA A 15 28.16 -7.57 -20.89
CA ALA A 15 27.84 -6.63 -19.83
C ALA A 15 26.56 -7.12 -19.13
N PRO A 16 26.53 -7.24 -17.79
CA PRO A 16 25.30 -7.53 -17.09
C PRO A 16 24.32 -6.41 -17.44
N SER A 17 23.14 -6.76 -17.97
CA SER A 17 22.06 -5.81 -18.18
C SER A 17 21.65 -5.26 -16.82
N ALA A 18 22.07 -4.05 -16.50
CA ALA A 18 21.55 -3.33 -15.35
C ALA A 18 20.05 -3.17 -15.56
N GLN A 19 19.26 -3.89 -14.76
CA GLN A 19 17.82 -3.77 -14.78
C GLN A 19 17.49 -2.34 -14.34
N ALA A 20 16.82 -1.59 -15.20
CA ALA A 20 16.42 -0.22 -14.87
C ALA A 20 15.55 -0.24 -13.62
N ALA A 21 15.82 0.63 -12.67
CA ALA A 21 15.01 0.78 -11.48
C ALA A 21 13.57 1.17 -11.87
N GLU A 22 12.59 0.46 -11.36
CA GLU A 22 11.18 0.73 -11.61
C GLU A 22 10.63 1.70 -10.56
N ASN A 23 9.80 2.63 -11.03
CA ASN A 23 9.04 3.54 -10.18
C ASN A 23 7.59 3.11 -10.16
N LEU A 24 7.11 2.65 -9.00
CA LEU A 24 5.74 2.24 -8.78
C LEU A 24 4.94 3.38 -8.14
N ASN A 25 3.75 3.64 -8.66
CA ASN A 25 2.81 4.61 -8.09
C ASN A 25 1.67 3.89 -7.39
N ALA A 26 1.37 4.30 -6.18
CA ALA A 26 0.32 3.69 -5.37
C ALA A 26 -0.46 4.75 -4.58
N ALA A 27 -1.70 4.42 -4.26
CA ALA A 27 -2.53 5.31 -3.46
C ALA A 27 -3.53 4.52 -2.61
N GLY A 28 -3.96 5.07 -1.49
CA GLY A 28 -4.99 4.43 -0.71
C GLY A 28 -5.03 4.81 0.76
N ALA A 29 -5.33 3.82 1.58
CA ALA A 29 -5.53 3.96 3.00
C ALA A 29 -4.42 4.75 3.70
N SER A 30 -4.81 5.68 4.56
CA SER A 30 -3.87 6.47 5.36
C SER A 30 -3.38 5.72 6.60
N PHE A 31 -4.17 4.78 7.10
CA PHE A 31 -3.83 3.97 8.28
C PHE A 31 -2.47 3.27 8.18
N PRO A 32 -2.13 2.51 7.11
CA PRO A 32 -0.86 1.81 7.02
C PRO A 32 0.29 2.68 6.50
N ALA A 33 0.06 3.95 6.15
CA ALA A 33 1.06 4.80 5.51
C ALA A 33 2.41 4.89 6.27
N PRO A 34 2.44 5.01 7.61
CA PRO A 34 3.72 5.08 8.32
C PRO A 34 4.59 3.84 8.15
N ILE A 35 3.99 2.64 8.22
CA ILE A 35 4.73 1.40 8.03
C ILE A 35 5.09 1.17 6.55
N TYR A 36 4.21 1.56 5.63
CA TYR A 36 4.49 1.49 4.19
C TYR A 36 5.67 2.35 3.80
N GLN A 37 5.77 3.58 4.31
CA GLN A 37 6.92 4.45 4.05
C GLN A 37 8.24 3.79 4.45
N LYS A 38 8.26 3.14 5.62
CA LYS A 38 9.45 2.40 6.07
C LYS A 38 9.77 1.23 5.14
N TRP A 39 8.79 0.41 4.80
CA TRP A 39 8.99 -0.73 3.92
C TRP A 39 9.43 -0.32 2.51
N PHE A 40 8.88 0.75 1.95
CA PHE A 40 9.26 1.25 0.63
C PHE A 40 10.67 1.83 0.62
N GLN A 41 11.10 2.49 1.69
CA GLN A 41 12.51 2.90 1.85
C GLN A 41 13.45 1.70 1.89
N ASP A 42 13.13 0.68 2.68
CA ASP A 42 13.93 -0.54 2.78
C ASP A 42 13.95 -1.32 1.45
N TYR A 43 12.83 -1.35 0.74
CA TYR A 43 12.71 -1.95 -0.58
C TYR A 43 13.57 -1.20 -1.61
N ALA A 44 13.48 0.11 -1.64
CA ALA A 44 14.31 0.93 -2.53
C ALA A 44 15.80 0.75 -2.26
N ALA A 45 16.21 0.70 -0.99
CA ALA A 45 17.60 0.47 -0.62
C ALA A 45 18.14 -0.91 -1.07
N LYS A 46 17.28 -1.93 -1.13
CA LYS A 46 17.64 -3.29 -1.53
C LYS A 46 17.60 -3.55 -3.02
N THR A 47 16.69 -2.89 -3.74
CA THR A 47 16.38 -3.22 -5.13
C THR A 47 16.67 -2.10 -6.11
N GLY A 48 16.81 -0.86 -5.63
CA GLY A 48 16.83 0.35 -6.45
C GLY A 48 15.44 0.82 -6.91
N ASN A 49 14.39 -0.01 -6.79
CA ASN A 49 13.03 0.34 -7.20
C ASN A 49 12.38 1.28 -6.17
N GLN A 50 11.63 2.26 -6.63
CA GLN A 50 10.97 3.23 -5.75
C GLN A 50 9.45 3.06 -5.78
N VAL A 51 8.82 3.31 -4.64
CA VAL A 51 7.36 3.32 -4.50
C VAL A 51 6.91 4.70 -4.05
N ASN A 52 6.14 5.37 -4.89
CA ASN A 52 5.48 6.63 -4.57
C ASN A 52 4.07 6.33 -4.06
N TYR A 53 3.87 6.39 -2.74
CA TYR A 53 2.59 6.09 -2.10
C TYR A 53 1.89 7.36 -1.64
N GLN A 54 0.64 7.54 -2.07
CA GLN A 54 -0.23 8.66 -1.68
C GLN A 54 -1.31 8.19 -0.69
N ALA A 55 -1.24 8.67 0.54
CA ALA A 55 -2.18 8.37 1.61
C ALA A 55 -3.45 9.24 1.48
N VAL A 56 -4.31 8.93 0.52
CA VAL A 56 -5.52 9.70 0.15
C VAL A 56 -6.83 9.05 0.61
N GLY A 57 -6.75 8.01 1.41
CA GLY A 57 -7.86 7.20 1.90
C GLY A 57 -8.26 6.06 0.98
N SER A 58 -8.78 4.98 1.57
CA SER A 58 -9.13 3.71 0.90
C SER A 58 -10.02 3.90 -0.32
N GLY A 59 -11.04 4.75 -0.21
CA GLY A 59 -11.98 4.99 -1.32
C GLY A 59 -11.33 5.64 -2.54
N ALA A 60 -10.41 6.57 -2.33
CA ALA A 60 -9.67 7.22 -3.42
C ALA A 60 -8.67 6.24 -4.05
N GLY A 61 -7.97 5.44 -3.24
CA GLY A 61 -7.06 4.40 -3.73
C GLY A 61 -7.75 3.39 -4.65
N VAL A 62 -8.91 2.87 -4.25
CA VAL A 62 -9.70 1.95 -5.08
C VAL A 62 -10.13 2.60 -6.40
N ARG A 63 -10.54 3.88 -6.38
CA ARG A 63 -10.91 4.59 -7.62
C ARG A 63 -9.71 4.79 -8.55
N GLN A 64 -8.56 5.17 -8.02
CA GLN A 64 -7.35 5.37 -8.81
C GLN A 64 -6.84 4.05 -9.41
N TYR A 65 -6.86 2.97 -8.64
CA TYR A 65 -6.52 1.64 -9.17
C TYR A 65 -7.49 1.22 -10.29
N LYS A 66 -8.79 1.41 -10.10
CA LYS A 66 -9.82 1.14 -11.12
C LYS A 66 -9.60 1.98 -12.40
N ALA A 67 -9.20 3.22 -12.26
CA ALA A 67 -8.91 4.11 -13.39
C ALA A 67 -7.57 3.80 -14.08
N GLY A 68 -6.76 2.86 -13.54
CA GLY A 68 -5.45 2.53 -14.09
C GLY A 68 -4.37 3.57 -13.84
N THR A 69 -4.59 4.54 -12.94
CA THR A 69 -3.64 5.63 -12.64
C THR A 69 -2.62 5.25 -11.56
N THR A 70 -2.78 4.10 -10.93
CA THR A 70 -1.82 3.54 -9.97
C THR A 70 -1.56 2.07 -10.26
N ASP A 71 -0.36 1.60 -9.93
CA ASP A 71 0.06 0.20 -10.10
C ASP A 71 -0.59 -0.70 -9.05
N PHE A 72 -0.74 -0.19 -7.83
CA PHE A 72 -1.50 -0.85 -6.77
C PHE A 72 -2.23 0.16 -5.88
N GLY A 73 -3.19 -0.34 -5.10
CA GLY A 73 -3.93 0.44 -4.13
C GLY A 73 -3.94 -0.21 -2.75
N ALA A 74 -4.19 0.57 -1.71
CA ALA A 74 -4.39 0.06 -0.36
C ALA A 74 -5.76 0.43 0.20
N SER A 75 -6.37 -0.51 0.94
CA SER A 75 -7.67 -0.32 1.56
C SER A 75 -7.70 -0.91 2.97
N ASP A 76 -8.37 -0.22 3.89
CA ASP A 76 -8.57 -0.68 5.27
C ASP A 76 -9.51 -1.90 5.37
N LYS A 77 -10.23 -2.18 4.31
CA LYS A 77 -11.11 -3.34 4.20
C LYS A 77 -11.09 -3.94 2.81
N ALA A 78 -11.40 -5.20 2.71
CA ALA A 78 -11.53 -5.89 1.43
C ALA A 78 -12.51 -5.16 0.49
N VAL A 79 -12.13 -5.06 -0.77
CA VAL A 79 -13.01 -4.56 -1.83
C VAL A 79 -14.03 -5.66 -2.14
N SER A 80 -15.32 -5.34 -2.08
CA SER A 80 -16.38 -6.32 -2.30
C SER A 80 -16.46 -6.78 -3.76
N ASP A 81 -16.95 -7.99 -4.00
CA ASP A 81 -17.10 -8.57 -5.35
C ASP A 81 -17.88 -7.67 -6.31
N LYS A 82 -18.92 -7.01 -5.80
CA LYS A 82 -19.68 -6.01 -6.57
C LYS A 82 -18.81 -4.87 -7.10
N LYS A 83 -17.83 -4.43 -6.33
CA LYS A 83 -16.88 -3.39 -6.76
C LYS A 83 -15.81 -3.97 -7.67
N LEU A 84 -15.39 -5.22 -7.42
CA LEU A 84 -14.44 -5.95 -8.26
C LEU A 84 -14.97 -6.14 -9.67
N ALA A 85 -16.23 -6.55 -9.83
CA ALA A 85 -16.88 -6.73 -11.13
C ALA A 85 -16.83 -5.48 -12.03
N GLY A 86 -16.62 -4.30 -11.46
CA GLY A 86 -16.46 -3.06 -12.22
C GLY A 86 -15.02 -2.67 -12.52
N ILE A 87 -14.05 -3.54 -12.24
CA ILE A 87 -12.62 -3.32 -12.49
C ILE A 87 -12.21 -4.17 -13.67
N SER A 88 -11.75 -3.55 -14.75
CA SER A 88 -11.31 -4.25 -15.97
C SER A 88 -9.92 -4.86 -15.89
N ARG A 89 -9.19 -4.59 -14.79
CA ARG A 89 -7.85 -5.12 -14.53
C ARG A 89 -7.95 -6.34 -13.62
N GLU A 90 -7.08 -7.31 -13.83
CA GLU A 90 -6.91 -8.39 -12.87
C GLU A 90 -6.48 -7.83 -11.51
N MET A 91 -7.11 -8.31 -10.43
CA MET A 91 -6.85 -7.82 -9.09
C MET A 91 -6.75 -8.97 -8.09
N VAL A 92 -5.67 -8.95 -7.31
CA VAL A 92 -5.48 -9.80 -6.14
C VAL A 92 -5.49 -8.91 -4.89
N GLN A 93 -6.18 -9.35 -3.84
CA GLN A 93 -6.20 -8.66 -2.56
C GLN A 93 -5.32 -9.42 -1.55
N ILE A 94 -4.34 -8.75 -1.00
CA ILE A 94 -3.36 -9.35 -0.08
C ILE A 94 -3.47 -8.64 1.28
N PRO A 95 -3.76 -9.34 2.38
CA PRO A 95 -3.66 -8.77 3.72
C PRO A 95 -2.19 -8.42 4.04
N MET A 96 -1.91 -7.15 4.36
CA MET A 96 -0.53 -6.67 4.58
C MET A 96 -0.25 -6.37 6.04
N THR A 97 -1.18 -5.68 6.71
CA THR A 97 -1.00 -5.27 8.11
C THR A 97 -2.35 -5.09 8.78
N GLY A 98 -2.37 -5.09 10.10
CA GLY A 98 -3.54 -4.83 10.91
C GLY A 98 -3.25 -3.85 12.04
N GLY A 99 -4.30 -3.27 12.59
CA GLY A 99 -4.21 -2.38 13.74
C GLY A 99 -5.50 -2.38 14.53
N ALA A 100 -5.41 -1.95 15.77
CA ALA A 100 -6.56 -1.77 16.64
C ALA A 100 -7.08 -0.33 16.55
N ILE A 101 -8.40 -0.18 16.67
CA ILE A 101 -9.05 1.11 16.86
C ILE A 101 -9.34 1.25 18.35
N ALA A 102 -8.81 2.30 18.97
CA ALA A 102 -9.08 2.63 20.37
C ALA A 102 -9.96 3.89 20.45
N VAL A 103 -10.89 3.89 21.38
CA VAL A 103 -11.69 5.08 21.70
C VAL A 103 -11.00 5.80 22.85
N ALA A 104 -10.46 6.97 22.58
CA ALA A 104 -9.86 7.82 23.59
C ALA A 104 -10.93 8.72 24.23
N TYR A 105 -10.83 8.92 25.53
CA TYR A 105 -11.68 9.86 26.27
C TYR A 105 -10.83 10.66 27.28
N ASN A 106 -11.30 11.84 27.63
CA ASN A 106 -10.66 12.69 28.63
C ASN A 106 -11.67 13.01 29.73
N LYS A 107 -11.71 12.17 30.77
CA LYS A 107 -12.48 12.41 31.99
C LYS A 107 -11.68 11.92 33.21
N PRO A 108 -10.93 12.81 33.87
CA PRO A 108 -10.13 12.42 35.04
C PRO A 108 -10.98 11.77 36.14
N GLY A 109 -10.44 10.68 36.74
CA GLY A 109 -11.11 9.94 37.79
C GLY A 109 -12.25 9.00 37.32
N CYS A 110 -12.45 8.85 35.99
CA CYS A 110 -13.45 7.95 35.43
C CYS A 110 -12.77 6.73 34.78
N ASP A 111 -13.08 5.53 35.27
CA ASP A 111 -12.75 4.26 34.59
C ASP A 111 -13.93 3.88 33.70
N LEU A 112 -13.94 4.42 32.48
CA LEU A 112 -15.04 4.23 31.55
C LEU A 112 -15.06 2.80 31.00
N LYS A 113 -16.16 2.09 31.28
CA LYS A 113 -16.42 0.75 30.75
C LYS A 113 -17.73 0.77 29.96
N LEU A 114 -17.63 0.52 28.68
CA LEU A 114 -18.78 0.49 27.77
C LEU A 114 -18.88 -0.88 27.10
N SER A 115 -20.07 -1.42 27.05
CA SER A 115 -20.37 -2.53 26.15
C SER A 115 -20.34 -2.06 24.68
N GLN A 116 -20.24 -2.99 23.72
CA GLN A 116 -20.31 -2.68 22.30
C GLN A 116 -21.62 -1.94 21.93
N VAL A 117 -22.73 -2.30 22.58
CA VAL A 117 -24.02 -1.68 22.36
C VAL A 117 -24.03 -0.24 22.85
N GLU A 118 -23.49 0.02 24.03
CA GLU A 118 -23.41 1.38 24.60
C GLU A 118 -22.47 2.25 23.77
N LEU A 119 -21.29 1.74 23.40
CA LEU A 119 -20.36 2.43 22.52
C LEU A 119 -21.03 2.83 21.19
N THR A 120 -21.76 1.90 20.58
CA THR A 120 -22.51 2.16 19.35
C THR A 120 -23.56 3.27 19.57
N LYS A 121 -24.31 3.24 20.68
CA LYS A 121 -25.30 4.28 21.00
C LYS A 121 -24.67 5.65 21.20
N VAL A 122 -23.48 5.73 21.80
CA VAL A 122 -22.74 7.00 21.95
C VAL A 122 -22.42 7.58 20.58
N PHE A 123 -21.82 6.79 19.67
CA PHE A 123 -21.48 7.27 18.33
C PHE A 123 -22.68 7.58 17.43
N TYR A 124 -23.82 6.95 17.68
CA TYR A 124 -25.09 7.29 17.02
C TYR A 124 -25.82 8.50 17.67
N GLY A 125 -25.24 9.12 18.70
CA GLY A 125 -25.84 10.24 19.41
C GLY A 125 -27.11 9.89 20.21
N ARG A 126 -27.31 8.58 20.53
CA ARG A 126 -28.44 8.12 21.36
C ARG A 126 -28.13 8.18 22.86
N ILE A 127 -26.86 8.20 23.22
CA ILE A 127 -26.36 8.48 24.56
C ILE A 127 -25.52 9.75 24.43
N ASN A 128 -25.98 10.84 25.04
CA ASN A 128 -25.36 12.15 24.99
C ASN A 128 -25.09 12.73 26.39
N ASN A 129 -25.29 11.95 27.41
CA ASN A 129 -25.01 12.30 28.80
C ASN A 129 -24.18 11.18 29.47
N TRP A 130 -23.27 11.56 30.36
CA TRP A 130 -22.36 10.67 31.07
C TRP A 130 -22.82 10.37 32.51
N SER A 131 -24.05 10.69 32.86
CA SER A 131 -24.66 10.38 34.18
C SER A 131 -25.24 8.98 34.23
#